data_ee2646c18ce710ddf1aa61173f7051ac
#
_entry.id   ee2646c18ce710ddf1aa61173f7051ac
#
_cell.length_a   1.000
_cell.length_b   1.000
_cell.length_c   1.000
_cell.angle_alpha   90.00
_cell.angle_beta   90.00
_cell.angle_gamma   90.00
#
_symmetry.space_group_name_H-M   'P 1'
#
loop_
_entity.id
_entity.type
_entity.pdbx_description
1 polymer ?
#
loop_
_entity_poly.entity_id
_entity_poly.type
_entity_poly.pdbx_seq_one_letter_code
_entity_poly.pdbx_strand_id
1 'polypeptide(L)'
;MRAVRLSVVTAAATAAALTAVTGCTEKSDAGAGDAIQVTAADSKCDTSSKSVPAGQVTLEIENKGSKATEVEILFPDDRIVSEKENIGPGTKYTLTAEVKAGSYEIACRPGMKGLGVRQKLAVTGGTVAKRDPRLDKAVAAYREYAQEQADATIPKVQTFADAIKAGDIEAAKQAYAPSRFGWESTEPIAESFGDIDPKTDTRVNDLEKGQKWTGWHALEKALWQDKKIGTEQKTLADELVTDLKDWQKRVGKAEITPTSMANGAKELLDEVATGKVTGEEDRYSHTDLSDFKGNVEGAQKSYELLKPVAQQNDKALATELDKQFSALNTLLDKYRTDDPQEKAQNGFVSYDKVTKDQRKELSDAVNALAEPLSKLAAAVVK
;
A
#
# COMPACT_ATOMS: atom_id res chain seq x y z
N MET A 1 17.30 58.27 -69.22
CA MET A 1 18.50 59.10 -68.92
C MET A 1 19.07 58.73 -67.58
N ARG A 2 20.34 58.59 -67.57
CA ARG A 2 21.31 58.30 -66.46
C ARG A 2 21.39 56.87 -65.97
N ALA A 3 22.42 56.22 -66.46
CA ALA A 3 23.09 55.09 -66.01
C ALA A 3 23.72 55.30 -64.61
N VAL A 4 23.70 54.30 -63.74
CA VAL A 4 24.65 54.22 -62.57
C VAL A 4 25.29 52.86 -62.58
N ARG A 5 26.57 52.95 -62.41
CA ARG A 5 27.61 51.96 -62.60
C ARG A 5 27.60 50.83 -61.49
N LEU A 6 27.87 49.63 -61.95
CA LEU A 6 28.24 48.45 -61.19
C LEU A 6 29.63 48.70 -60.57
N SER A 7 29.79 48.46 -59.28
CA SER A 7 31.08 48.29 -58.63
C SER A 7 31.09 46.93 -57.91
N VAL A 8 31.93 46.07 -58.47
CA VAL A 8 32.27 44.78 -57.89
C VAL A 8 33.28 44.98 -56.80
N VAL A 9 32.99 44.55 -55.56
CA VAL A 9 33.99 44.44 -54.50
C VAL A 9 34.09 42.97 -54.12
N THR A 10 35.22 42.41 -54.46
CA THR A 10 35.70 41.08 -54.04
C THR A 10 36.16 41.19 -52.58
N ALA A 11 35.48 40.46 -51.68
CA ALA A 11 35.96 40.29 -50.32
C ALA A 11 36.28 38.83 -50.08
N ALA A 12 37.51 38.61 -49.68
CA ALA A 12 38.06 37.29 -49.40
C ALA A 12 37.37 36.62 -48.21
N ALA A 13 37.01 35.36 -48.37
CA ALA A 13 36.47 34.53 -47.29
C ALA A 13 37.61 33.96 -46.45
N THR A 14 37.75 34.42 -45.22
CA THR A 14 38.51 33.74 -44.15
C THR A 14 37.56 32.82 -43.40
N ALA A 15 37.73 31.53 -43.61
CA ALA A 15 37.03 30.47 -42.88
C ALA A 15 37.63 30.40 -41.46
N ALA A 16 36.91 30.92 -40.46
CA ALA A 16 37.15 30.63 -39.06
C ALA A 16 36.43 29.34 -38.67
N ALA A 17 37.15 28.27 -38.47
CA ALA A 17 36.64 27.01 -37.91
C ALA A 17 36.27 27.24 -36.43
N LEU A 18 35.00 27.41 -36.12
CA LEU A 18 34.48 27.30 -34.74
C LEU A 18 34.36 25.79 -34.41
N THR A 19 35.33 25.26 -33.67
CA THR A 19 35.18 23.99 -32.96
C THR A 19 34.22 24.22 -31.83
N ALA A 20 32.93 23.81 -32.03
CA ALA A 20 31.98 23.68 -30.97
C ALA A 20 32.41 22.50 -30.08
N VAL A 21 33.06 22.80 -28.95
CA VAL A 21 33.22 21.85 -27.86
C VAL A 21 31.86 21.70 -27.22
N THR A 22 31.07 20.70 -27.68
CA THR A 22 29.93 20.20 -26.92
C THR A 22 30.50 19.48 -25.71
N GLY A 23 30.68 20.24 -24.62
CA GLY A 23 30.84 19.63 -23.30
C GLY A 23 29.57 18.91 -22.92
N CYS A 24 29.51 17.61 -23.19
CA CYS A 24 28.66 16.72 -22.43
C CYS A 24 29.16 16.76 -21.01
N THR A 25 28.56 17.59 -20.18
CA THR A 25 28.60 17.34 -18.74
C THR A 25 27.77 16.08 -18.55
N GLU A 26 28.43 14.93 -18.51
CA GLU A 26 27.88 13.75 -17.87
C GLU A 26 27.54 14.18 -16.45
N LYS A 27 26.23 14.38 -16.20
CA LYS A 27 25.70 14.26 -14.84
C LYS A 27 26.02 12.84 -14.42
N SER A 28 27.02 12.71 -13.57
CA SER A 28 27.23 11.50 -12.80
C SER A 28 26.09 11.40 -11.79
N ASP A 29 24.90 10.95 -12.24
CA ASP A 29 23.88 10.38 -11.37
C ASP A 29 24.40 9.00 -10.95
N ALA A 30 25.29 9.01 -9.97
CA ALA A 30 25.68 7.80 -9.27
C ALA A 30 24.47 7.33 -8.45
N GLY A 31 23.72 6.33 -8.96
CA GLY A 31 22.88 5.53 -8.11
C GLY A 31 21.45 5.20 -8.51
N ALA A 32 20.86 5.79 -9.53
CA ALA A 32 19.57 5.30 -10.03
C ALA A 32 19.84 4.39 -11.23
N GLY A 33 19.65 3.08 -11.09
CA GLY A 33 19.53 2.18 -12.23
C GLY A 33 18.37 2.62 -13.11
N ASP A 34 18.45 2.38 -14.42
CA ASP A 34 17.32 2.65 -15.32
C ASP A 34 16.06 1.96 -14.81
N ALA A 35 14.92 2.69 -14.81
CA ALA A 35 13.65 2.15 -14.38
C ALA A 35 13.26 0.92 -15.21
N ILE A 36 12.80 -0.14 -14.57
CA ILE A 36 12.27 -1.32 -15.24
C ILE A 36 10.89 -0.97 -15.79
N GLN A 37 10.72 -1.00 -17.10
CA GLN A 37 9.39 -0.90 -17.71
C GLN A 37 8.66 -2.24 -17.51
N VAL A 38 7.48 -2.21 -16.91
CA VAL A 38 6.62 -3.38 -16.69
C VAL A 38 5.33 -3.20 -17.46
N THR A 39 5.06 -4.09 -18.40
CA THR A 39 3.79 -4.13 -19.12
C THR A 39 2.98 -5.30 -18.61
N ALA A 40 1.94 -5.01 -17.80
CA ALA A 40 0.97 -5.98 -17.33
C ALA A 40 -0.18 -6.11 -18.34
N ALA A 41 -0.55 -7.35 -18.68
CA ALA A 41 -1.71 -7.65 -19.52
C ALA A 41 -2.42 -8.91 -19.01
N ASP A 42 -3.59 -9.27 -19.56
CA ASP A 42 -4.41 -10.37 -19.05
C ASP A 42 -3.70 -11.73 -18.96
N SER A 43 -2.64 -11.93 -19.76
CA SER A 43 -1.87 -13.19 -19.78
C SER A 43 -0.36 -12.97 -19.88
N LYS A 44 0.13 -11.75 -19.67
CA LYS A 44 1.55 -11.39 -19.81
C LYS A 44 1.98 -10.43 -18.73
N CYS A 45 3.27 -10.55 -18.39
CA CYS A 45 4.00 -9.63 -17.52
C CYS A 45 5.36 -9.39 -18.16
N ASP A 46 5.48 -8.42 -19.05
CA ASP A 46 6.72 -8.16 -19.77
C ASP A 46 7.55 -7.12 -19.02
N THR A 47 8.85 -7.41 -18.81
CA THR A 47 9.79 -6.53 -18.13
C THR A 47 10.95 -6.15 -19.04
N SER A 48 11.38 -4.88 -19.03
CA SER A 48 12.49 -4.39 -19.86
C SER A 48 13.86 -4.90 -19.42
N SER A 49 13.99 -5.31 -18.16
CA SER A 49 15.22 -5.88 -17.61
C SER A 49 14.92 -7.07 -16.69
N LYS A 50 15.84 -8.02 -16.65
CA LYS A 50 15.84 -9.16 -15.72
C LYS A 50 16.95 -9.08 -14.68
N SER A 51 17.72 -7.99 -14.69
CA SER A 51 18.78 -7.76 -13.72
C SER A 51 18.95 -6.27 -13.47
N VAL A 52 19.13 -5.90 -12.20
CA VAL A 52 19.36 -4.53 -11.75
C VAL A 52 20.38 -4.53 -10.61
N PRO A 53 21.08 -3.41 -10.34
CA PRO A 53 21.91 -3.28 -9.14
C PRO A 53 21.06 -3.23 -7.88
N ALA A 54 21.64 -3.68 -6.75
CA ALA A 54 21.04 -3.53 -5.43
C ALA A 54 20.93 -2.05 -5.03
N GLY A 55 19.88 -1.73 -4.29
CA GLY A 55 19.55 -0.38 -3.84
C GLY A 55 18.14 -0.01 -4.22
N GLN A 56 17.96 1.19 -4.71
CA GLN A 56 16.66 1.66 -5.19
C GLN A 56 16.34 1.05 -6.55
N VAL A 57 15.23 0.35 -6.64
CA VAL A 57 14.65 -0.20 -7.88
C VAL A 57 13.33 0.52 -8.15
N THR A 58 13.15 0.99 -9.37
CA THR A 58 11.92 1.65 -9.81
C THR A 58 11.28 0.83 -10.92
N LEU A 59 10.00 0.51 -10.75
CA LEU A 59 9.16 -0.09 -11.79
C LEU A 59 8.25 1.00 -12.37
N GLU A 60 8.31 1.18 -13.69
CA GLU A 60 7.35 1.97 -14.46
C GLU A 60 6.32 1.01 -15.04
N ILE A 61 5.17 0.93 -14.38
CA ILE A 61 4.13 -0.06 -14.65
C ILE A 61 3.09 0.54 -15.59
N GLU A 62 2.70 -0.21 -16.64
CA GLU A 62 1.57 0.12 -17.50
C GLU A 62 0.63 -1.11 -17.58
N ASN A 63 -0.63 -0.93 -17.18
CA ASN A 63 -1.64 -1.97 -17.34
C ASN A 63 -2.29 -1.88 -18.72
N LYS A 64 -1.96 -2.83 -19.62
CA LYS A 64 -2.57 -3.01 -20.94
C LYS A 64 -3.63 -4.11 -20.98
N GLY A 65 -3.96 -4.68 -19.83
CA GLY A 65 -5.01 -5.68 -19.70
C GLY A 65 -6.41 -5.08 -19.68
N SER A 66 -7.41 -5.94 -19.61
CA SER A 66 -8.84 -5.58 -19.58
C SER A 66 -9.38 -5.43 -18.17
N LYS A 67 -8.62 -5.82 -17.14
CA LYS A 67 -9.00 -5.80 -15.73
C LYS A 67 -8.00 -4.97 -14.92
N ALA A 68 -8.41 -4.54 -13.74
CA ALA A 68 -7.44 -4.06 -12.76
C ALA A 68 -6.38 -5.15 -12.51
N THR A 69 -5.14 -4.75 -12.31
CA THR A 69 -4.04 -5.67 -12.04
C THR A 69 -3.28 -5.21 -10.82
N GLU A 70 -2.63 -6.15 -10.21
CA GLU A 70 -1.62 -5.94 -9.18
C GLU A 70 -0.24 -6.25 -9.75
N VAL A 71 0.78 -5.53 -9.31
CA VAL A 71 2.18 -5.80 -9.65
C VAL A 71 3.00 -5.85 -8.37
N GLU A 72 3.64 -6.98 -8.15
CA GLU A 72 4.42 -7.30 -6.95
C GLU A 72 5.91 -7.48 -7.28
N ILE A 73 6.77 -7.11 -6.33
CA ILE A 73 8.15 -7.60 -6.24
C ILE A 73 8.17 -8.64 -5.13
N LEU A 74 8.51 -9.88 -5.46
CA LEU A 74 8.43 -11.01 -4.56
C LEU A 74 9.82 -11.56 -4.21
N PHE A 75 9.97 -12.03 -2.97
CA PHE A 75 11.02 -12.98 -2.60
C PHE A 75 10.76 -14.35 -3.23
N PRO A 76 11.78 -15.25 -3.31
CA PRO A 76 11.57 -16.59 -3.84
C PRO A 76 10.63 -17.49 -3.04
N ASP A 77 10.25 -17.10 -1.85
CA ASP A 77 9.33 -17.78 -0.93
C ASP A 77 7.95 -17.15 -0.90
N ASP A 78 7.60 -16.40 -1.95
CA ASP A 78 6.32 -15.70 -2.15
C ASP A 78 6.02 -14.55 -1.16
N ARG A 79 6.96 -14.19 -0.28
CA ARG A 79 6.81 -12.98 0.54
C ARG A 79 6.94 -11.73 -0.33
N ILE A 80 6.15 -10.74 -0.02
CA ILE A 80 6.09 -9.49 -0.77
C ILE A 80 7.17 -8.52 -0.27
N VAL A 81 7.95 -7.96 -1.19
CA VAL A 81 8.91 -6.87 -0.92
C VAL A 81 8.22 -5.52 -1.02
N SER A 82 7.43 -5.35 -2.06
CA SER A 82 6.60 -4.18 -2.34
C SER A 82 5.65 -4.51 -3.47
N GLU A 83 4.48 -3.91 -3.46
CA GLU A 83 3.44 -4.12 -4.44
C GLU A 83 2.70 -2.85 -4.80
N LYS A 84 1.89 -2.93 -5.82
CA LYS A 84 0.87 -1.96 -6.16
C LYS A 84 -0.35 -2.66 -6.70
N GLU A 85 -1.41 -2.56 -5.95
CA GLU A 85 -2.74 -3.05 -6.29
C GLU A 85 -3.56 -2.06 -7.11
N ASN A 86 -4.67 -2.53 -7.64
CA ASN A 86 -5.74 -1.74 -8.24
C ASN A 86 -5.27 -0.83 -9.40
N ILE A 87 -4.26 -1.26 -10.16
CA ILE A 87 -3.82 -0.56 -11.36
C ILE A 87 -4.87 -0.78 -12.46
N GLY A 88 -5.70 0.23 -12.71
CA GLY A 88 -6.79 0.16 -13.69
C GLY A 88 -6.33 -0.05 -15.13
N PRO A 89 -7.18 -0.59 -16.02
CA PRO A 89 -6.85 -0.72 -17.44
C PRO A 89 -6.45 0.61 -18.07
N GLY A 90 -5.35 0.62 -18.83
CA GLY A 90 -4.81 1.79 -19.51
C GLY A 90 -4.11 2.80 -18.60
N THR A 91 -3.99 2.52 -17.30
CA THR A 91 -3.30 3.42 -16.37
C THR A 91 -1.83 3.05 -16.19
N LYS A 92 -1.07 4.01 -15.66
CA LYS A 92 0.35 3.86 -15.34
C LYS A 92 0.60 4.14 -13.87
N TYR A 93 1.61 3.49 -13.31
CA TYR A 93 2.05 3.70 -11.95
C TYR A 93 3.57 3.54 -11.83
N THR A 94 4.19 4.31 -10.95
CA THR A 94 5.62 4.19 -10.60
C THR A 94 5.75 3.61 -9.21
N LEU A 95 6.29 2.40 -9.10
CA LEU A 95 6.60 1.72 -7.84
C LEU A 95 8.10 1.81 -7.56
N THR A 96 8.48 2.42 -6.45
CA THR A 96 9.88 2.51 -6.02
C THR A 96 10.08 1.64 -4.78
N ALA A 97 11.04 0.72 -4.83
CA ALA A 97 11.37 -0.19 -3.73
C ALA A 97 12.88 -0.20 -3.45
N GLU A 98 13.26 -0.34 -2.19
CA GLU A 98 14.65 -0.63 -1.80
C GLU A 98 14.85 -2.15 -1.75
N VAL A 99 15.78 -2.66 -2.57
CA VAL A 99 16.00 -4.11 -2.74
C VAL A 99 17.46 -4.46 -2.52
N LYS A 100 17.73 -5.47 -1.71
CA LYS A 100 19.09 -6.01 -1.47
C LYS A 100 19.51 -6.92 -2.63
N ALA A 101 20.81 -7.19 -2.76
CA ALA A 101 21.29 -8.20 -3.70
C ALA A 101 20.67 -9.57 -3.40
N GLY A 102 20.14 -10.23 -4.43
CA GLY A 102 19.42 -11.49 -4.30
C GLY A 102 18.63 -11.85 -5.55
N SER A 103 17.84 -12.91 -5.44
CA SER A 103 16.90 -13.35 -6.47
C SER A 103 15.49 -12.93 -6.07
N TYR A 104 14.74 -12.40 -7.01
CA TYR A 104 13.37 -11.92 -6.84
C TYR A 104 12.52 -12.32 -8.03
N GLU A 105 11.23 -12.09 -7.94
CA GLU A 105 10.30 -12.18 -9.06
C GLU A 105 9.47 -10.89 -9.15
N ILE A 106 9.10 -10.49 -10.36
CA ILE A 106 8.06 -9.51 -10.62
C ILE A 106 6.84 -10.29 -11.06
N ALA A 107 5.73 -10.16 -10.32
CA ALA A 107 4.46 -10.78 -10.64
C ALA A 107 3.45 -9.72 -11.11
N CYS A 108 2.71 -10.03 -12.18
CA CYS A 108 1.54 -9.27 -12.59
C CYS A 108 0.31 -10.16 -12.39
N ARG A 109 -0.68 -9.70 -11.59
CA ARG A 109 -1.87 -10.47 -11.21
C ARG A 109 -3.14 -9.86 -11.81
N PRO A 110 -3.52 -10.20 -13.04
CA PRO A 110 -4.73 -9.66 -13.66
C PRO A 110 -5.99 -10.04 -12.90
N GLY A 111 -6.79 -9.03 -12.52
CA GLY A 111 -7.95 -9.21 -11.66
C GLY A 111 -7.58 -9.47 -10.19
N MET A 112 -6.31 -9.26 -9.81
CA MET A 112 -5.77 -9.45 -8.45
C MET A 112 -6.05 -10.85 -7.88
N LYS A 113 -5.93 -11.88 -8.74
CA LYS A 113 -6.24 -13.28 -8.39
C LYS A 113 -5.14 -14.24 -8.85
N GLY A 114 -4.94 -15.29 -8.05
CA GLY A 114 -3.99 -16.35 -8.31
C GLY A 114 -2.53 -15.91 -8.20
N LEU A 115 -1.61 -16.76 -8.64
CA LEU A 115 -0.16 -16.51 -8.56
C LEU A 115 0.36 -15.51 -9.61
N GLY A 116 -0.51 -15.07 -10.54
CA GLY A 116 -0.12 -14.15 -11.61
C GLY A 116 0.85 -14.72 -12.64
N VAL A 117 1.31 -13.84 -13.53
CA VAL A 117 2.38 -14.12 -14.49
C VAL A 117 3.68 -13.55 -13.95
N ARG A 118 4.71 -14.40 -13.80
CA ARG A 118 5.95 -14.06 -13.08
C ARG A 118 7.15 -13.94 -14.01
N GLN A 119 8.03 -12.99 -13.71
CA GLN A 119 9.33 -12.78 -14.33
C GLN A 119 10.43 -12.77 -13.29
N LYS A 120 11.49 -13.52 -13.50
CA LYS A 120 12.67 -13.51 -12.62
C LYS A 120 13.38 -12.16 -12.69
N LEU A 121 13.79 -11.66 -11.54
CA LEU A 121 14.61 -10.47 -11.38
C LEU A 121 15.83 -10.80 -10.53
N ALA A 122 17.02 -10.71 -11.13
CA ALA A 122 18.28 -10.82 -10.41
C ALA A 122 18.71 -9.43 -9.93
N VAL A 123 18.82 -9.24 -8.63
CA VAL A 123 19.39 -8.01 -8.05
C VAL A 123 20.86 -8.30 -7.74
N THR A 124 21.77 -7.69 -8.51
CA THR A 124 23.20 -7.94 -8.40
C THR A 124 23.86 -6.96 -7.43
N GLY A 125 25.08 -7.30 -6.97
CA GLY A 125 25.83 -6.44 -6.05
C GLY A 125 25.98 -5.02 -6.58
N GLY A 126 25.57 -4.05 -5.79
CA GLY A 126 25.75 -2.62 -5.99
C GLY A 126 26.22 -1.99 -4.69
N THR A 127 26.81 -0.79 -4.75
CA THR A 127 27.02 0.01 -3.54
C THR A 127 25.66 0.58 -3.14
N VAL A 128 25.04 0.01 -2.11
CA VAL A 128 23.89 0.67 -1.47
C VAL A 128 24.40 2.02 -0.98
N ALA A 129 23.86 3.11 -1.52
CA ALA A 129 24.20 4.45 -1.06
C ALA A 129 24.01 4.50 0.47
N LYS A 130 24.90 5.23 1.16
CA LYS A 130 24.81 5.34 2.61
C LYS A 130 23.46 5.98 2.97
N ARG A 131 22.55 5.19 3.48
CA ARG A 131 21.23 5.64 3.88
C ARG A 131 21.32 6.65 5.03
N ASP A 132 20.41 7.61 5.04
CA ASP A 132 20.28 8.55 6.16
C ASP A 132 19.98 7.76 7.46
N PRO A 133 20.76 7.93 8.54
CA PRO A 133 20.54 7.19 9.78
C PRO A 133 19.17 7.42 10.44
N ARG A 134 18.47 8.51 10.08
CA ARG A 134 17.10 8.76 10.55
C ARG A 134 16.12 7.75 9.99
N LEU A 135 16.36 7.25 8.77
CA LEU A 135 15.54 6.20 8.16
C LEU A 135 15.70 4.86 8.87
N ASP A 136 16.91 4.53 9.34
CA ASP A 136 17.11 3.30 10.15
C ASP A 136 16.34 3.39 11.48
N LYS A 137 16.32 4.58 12.11
CA LYS A 137 15.52 4.83 13.30
C LYS A 137 14.01 4.76 13.01
N ALA A 138 13.57 5.29 11.86
CA ALA A 138 12.17 5.22 11.44
C ALA A 138 11.72 3.77 11.25
N VAL A 139 12.51 2.95 10.57
CA VAL A 139 12.25 1.51 10.39
C VAL A 139 12.18 0.77 11.72
N ALA A 140 13.12 1.05 12.64
CA ALA A 140 13.10 0.43 13.97
C ALA A 140 11.84 0.82 14.76
N ALA A 141 11.48 2.09 14.78
CA ALA A 141 10.28 2.59 15.45
C ALA A 141 8.96 2.09 14.81
N TYR A 142 8.93 1.92 13.49
CA TYR A 142 7.78 1.34 12.82
C TYR A 142 7.62 -0.15 13.13
N ARG A 143 8.71 -0.90 13.20
CA ARG A 143 8.71 -2.30 13.62
C ARG A 143 8.18 -2.45 15.05
N GLU A 144 8.60 -1.57 15.97
CA GLU A 144 8.09 -1.53 17.34
C GLU A 144 6.59 -1.25 17.38
N TYR A 145 6.13 -0.23 16.67
CA TYR A 145 4.71 0.09 16.51
C TYR A 145 3.90 -1.11 15.98
N ALA A 146 4.38 -1.76 14.92
CA ALA A 146 3.68 -2.91 14.36
C ALA A 146 3.60 -4.09 15.36
N GLN A 147 4.67 -4.34 16.14
CA GLN A 147 4.63 -5.35 17.18
C GLN A 147 3.65 -4.96 18.30
N GLU A 148 3.61 -3.70 18.71
CA GLU A 148 2.64 -3.20 19.70
C GLU A 148 1.19 -3.37 19.22
N GLN A 149 0.90 -3.08 17.94
CA GLN A 149 -0.43 -3.32 17.37
C GLN A 149 -0.78 -4.81 17.37
N ALA A 150 0.15 -5.69 16.98
CA ALA A 150 -0.07 -7.13 17.01
C ALA A 150 -0.31 -7.63 18.44
N ASP A 151 0.49 -7.19 19.40
CA ASP A 151 0.36 -7.57 20.81
C ASP A 151 -0.99 -7.10 21.40
N ALA A 152 -1.45 -5.92 21.01
CA ALA A 152 -2.74 -5.36 21.44
C ALA A 152 -3.95 -6.05 20.75
N THR A 153 -3.76 -6.60 19.57
CA THR A 153 -4.80 -7.30 18.79
C THR A 153 -5.15 -8.65 19.39
N ILE A 154 -4.17 -9.45 19.81
CA ILE A 154 -4.39 -10.83 20.28
C ILE A 154 -5.42 -10.94 21.41
N PRO A 155 -5.38 -10.15 22.50
CA PRO A 155 -6.41 -10.25 23.56
C PRO A 155 -7.80 -9.85 23.07
N LYS A 156 -7.91 -8.94 22.11
CA LYS A 156 -9.21 -8.53 21.53
C LYS A 156 -9.79 -9.64 20.67
N VAL A 157 -8.98 -10.24 19.82
CA VAL A 157 -9.38 -11.41 19.01
C VAL A 157 -9.74 -12.60 19.89
N GLN A 158 -9.02 -12.82 20.99
CA GLN A 158 -9.38 -13.86 21.96
C GLN A 158 -10.74 -13.60 22.59
N THR A 159 -11.05 -12.33 22.94
CA THR A 159 -12.38 -11.93 23.44
C THR A 159 -13.47 -12.21 22.41
N PHE A 160 -13.23 -11.87 21.14
CA PHE A 160 -14.13 -12.16 20.03
C PHE A 160 -14.40 -13.68 19.86
N ALA A 161 -13.33 -14.46 19.83
CA ALA A 161 -13.41 -15.93 19.72
C ALA A 161 -14.10 -16.57 20.92
N ASP A 162 -13.85 -16.11 22.14
CA ASP A 162 -14.47 -16.65 23.35
C ASP A 162 -15.97 -16.38 23.38
N ALA A 163 -16.42 -15.21 22.92
CA ALA A 163 -17.86 -14.91 22.74
C ALA A 163 -18.53 -15.86 21.73
N ILE A 164 -17.85 -16.12 20.59
CA ILE A 164 -18.35 -17.09 19.59
C ILE A 164 -18.42 -18.50 20.20
N LYS A 165 -17.40 -18.93 20.95
CA LYS A 165 -17.36 -20.26 21.58
C LYS A 165 -18.43 -20.42 22.65
N ALA A 166 -18.76 -19.33 23.36
CA ALA A 166 -19.88 -19.28 24.30
C ALA A 166 -21.25 -19.32 23.59
N GLY A 167 -21.33 -18.99 22.29
CA GLY A 167 -22.56 -18.86 21.55
C GLY A 167 -23.26 -17.52 21.77
N ASP A 168 -22.56 -16.53 22.32
CA ASP A 168 -23.07 -15.19 22.58
C ASP A 168 -22.86 -14.29 21.36
N ILE A 169 -23.90 -14.21 20.51
CA ILE A 169 -23.86 -13.44 19.26
C ILE A 169 -23.66 -11.94 19.55
N GLU A 170 -24.32 -11.39 20.56
CA GLU A 170 -24.23 -9.96 20.81
C GLU A 170 -22.87 -9.55 21.40
N ALA A 171 -22.29 -10.35 22.30
CA ALA A 171 -20.92 -10.13 22.78
C ALA A 171 -19.90 -10.29 21.63
N ALA A 172 -20.10 -11.26 20.73
CA ALA A 172 -19.24 -11.44 19.57
C ALA A 172 -19.29 -10.22 18.63
N LYS A 173 -20.48 -9.70 18.32
CA LYS A 173 -20.63 -8.49 17.51
C LYS A 173 -19.94 -7.27 18.13
N GLN A 174 -20.03 -7.10 19.46
CA GLN A 174 -19.38 -6.00 20.15
C GLN A 174 -17.85 -6.11 20.13
N ALA A 175 -17.30 -7.31 20.04
CA ALA A 175 -15.86 -7.55 20.00
C ALA A 175 -15.27 -7.52 18.58
N TYR A 176 -16.10 -7.55 17.52
CA TYR A 176 -15.66 -7.67 16.12
C TYR A 176 -14.75 -6.51 15.69
N ALA A 177 -15.27 -5.30 15.54
CA ALA A 177 -14.49 -4.15 15.08
C ALA A 177 -13.27 -3.84 15.98
N PRO A 178 -13.37 -3.88 17.32
CA PRO A 178 -12.16 -3.76 18.16
C PRO A 178 -11.09 -4.81 17.89
N SER A 179 -11.46 -6.03 17.44
CA SER A 179 -10.52 -7.11 17.18
C SER A 179 -9.73 -6.93 15.87
N ARG A 180 -10.25 -6.14 14.92
CA ARG A 180 -9.66 -5.86 13.62
C ARG A 180 -8.69 -4.67 13.64
N PHE A 181 -8.95 -3.65 14.45
CA PHE A 181 -8.33 -2.33 14.38
C PHE A 181 -6.79 -2.33 14.31
N GLY A 182 -6.11 -3.15 15.10
CA GLY A 182 -4.64 -3.24 15.07
C GLY A 182 -4.11 -3.94 13.82
N TRP A 183 -4.87 -4.90 13.28
CA TRP A 183 -4.61 -5.51 11.98
C TRP A 183 -4.66 -4.45 10.89
N GLU A 184 -5.76 -3.75 10.76
CA GLU A 184 -6.00 -2.68 9.80
C GLU A 184 -4.91 -1.59 9.83
N SER A 185 -4.38 -1.29 11.00
CA SER A 185 -3.29 -0.30 11.14
C SER A 185 -1.93 -0.79 10.63
N THR A 186 -1.78 -2.08 10.36
CA THR A 186 -0.50 -2.72 10.00
C THR A 186 -0.64 -3.75 8.89
N GLU A 187 -1.74 -3.73 8.17
CA GLU A 187 -2.11 -4.68 7.13
C GLU A 187 -1.00 -4.90 6.08
N PRO A 188 -0.30 -3.87 5.54
CA PRO A 188 0.78 -4.08 4.57
C PRO A 188 1.94 -4.94 5.10
N ILE A 189 2.14 -5.00 6.44
CA ILE A 189 3.11 -5.92 7.02
C ILE A 189 2.56 -7.35 7.05
N ALA A 190 1.27 -7.52 7.31
CA ALA A 190 0.62 -8.82 7.31
C ALA A 190 0.60 -9.42 5.89
N GLU A 191 0.22 -8.64 4.89
CA GLU A 191 0.23 -8.99 3.47
C GLU A 191 1.63 -9.38 3.00
N SER A 192 2.68 -8.68 3.48
CA SER A 192 4.06 -9.00 3.13
C SER A 192 4.48 -10.44 3.40
N PHE A 193 3.73 -11.18 4.23
CA PHE A 193 3.96 -12.62 4.45
C PHE A 193 3.29 -13.51 3.40
N GLY A 194 2.34 -13.00 2.63
CA GLY A 194 1.68 -13.68 1.52
C GLY A 194 0.68 -14.77 1.89
N ASP A 195 0.76 -15.33 3.10
CA ASP A 195 -0.04 -16.48 3.53
C ASP A 195 -1.00 -16.20 4.69
N ILE A 196 -0.86 -15.08 5.38
CA ILE A 196 -1.68 -14.74 6.57
C ILE A 196 -2.97 -14.07 6.16
N ASP A 197 -2.90 -13.02 5.34
CA ASP A 197 -4.06 -12.26 4.88
C ASP A 197 -5.15 -13.17 4.25
N PRO A 198 -4.85 -14.06 3.29
CA PRO A 198 -5.85 -14.94 2.70
C PRO A 198 -6.59 -15.86 3.69
N LYS A 199 -6.06 -16.06 4.90
CA LYS A 199 -6.70 -16.88 5.95
C LYS A 199 -7.52 -16.05 6.92
N THR A 200 -7.16 -14.79 7.13
CA THR A 200 -7.68 -13.97 8.22
C THR A 200 -8.68 -12.94 7.76
N ASP A 201 -8.51 -12.39 6.55
CA ASP A 201 -9.24 -11.19 6.11
C ASP A 201 -9.92 -11.26 4.73
N THR A 202 -9.81 -12.38 4.01
CA THR A 202 -10.42 -12.51 2.68
C THR A 202 -11.94 -12.27 2.71
N ARG A 203 -12.39 -11.31 1.91
CA ARG A 203 -13.82 -11.03 1.69
C ARG A 203 -14.46 -12.06 0.75
N VAL A 204 -15.77 -12.24 0.85
CA VAL A 204 -16.50 -13.24 0.05
C VAL A 204 -16.33 -13.07 -1.46
N ASN A 205 -16.13 -11.83 -1.94
CA ASN A 205 -15.95 -11.53 -3.36
C ASN A 205 -14.56 -11.88 -3.88
N ASP A 206 -13.58 -11.97 -2.99
CA ASP A 206 -12.16 -12.17 -3.34
C ASP A 206 -11.75 -13.64 -3.22
N LEU A 207 -12.66 -14.48 -2.75
CA LEU A 207 -12.45 -15.93 -2.67
C LEU A 207 -12.08 -16.53 -4.03
N GLU A 208 -11.02 -17.31 -4.03
CA GLU A 208 -10.65 -18.12 -5.18
C GLU A 208 -11.51 -19.38 -5.28
N LYS A 209 -11.58 -19.94 -6.48
CA LYS A 209 -12.36 -21.16 -6.71
C LYS A 209 -11.84 -22.34 -5.87
N GLY A 210 -12.63 -22.78 -4.92
CA GLY A 210 -12.32 -23.91 -4.03
C GLY A 210 -11.56 -23.49 -2.76
N GLN A 211 -11.27 -22.22 -2.55
CA GLN A 211 -10.75 -21.71 -1.31
C GLN A 211 -11.76 -21.88 -0.19
N LYS A 212 -11.33 -22.37 0.98
CA LYS A 212 -12.12 -22.37 2.20
C LYS A 212 -12.20 -20.93 2.71
N TRP A 213 -13.41 -20.44 2.92
CA TRP A 213 -13.57 -19.12 3.52
C TRP A 213 -13.40 -19.19 5.04
N THR A 214 -12.41 -18.46 5.54
CA THR A 214 -12.02 -18.40 6.96
C THR A 214 -11.89 -16.95 7.39
N GLY A 215 -11.45 -16.71 8.61
CA GLY A 215 -11.12 -15.36 9.08
C GLY A 215 -12.32 -14.55 9.56
N TRP A 216 -12.11 -13.26 9.70
CA TRP A 216 -13.08 -12.34 10.28
C TRP A 216 -14.37 -12.25 9.46
N HIS A 217 -14.31 -12.10 8.14
CA HIS A 217 -15.49 -11.88 7.30
C HIS A 217 -16.39 -13.12 7.20
N ALA A 218 -15.83 -14.32 7.31
CA ALA A 218 -16.64 -15.53 7.41
C ALA A 218 -17.46 -15.57 8.71
N LEU A 219 -16.85 -15.13 9.82
CA LEU A 219 -17.50 -15.01 11.13
C LEU A 219 -18.48 -13.83 11.17
N GLU A 220 -18.14 -12.72 10.54
CA GLU A 220 -19.00 -11.55 10.37
C GLU A 220 -20.33 -11.94 9.72
N LYS A 221 -20.27 -12.63 8.58
CA LYS A 221 -21.48 -13.13 7.91
C LYS A 221 -22.34 -13.98 8.83
N ALA A 222 -21.72 -14.92 9.55
CA ALA A 222 -22.42 -15.82 10.46
C ALA A 222 -23.16 -15.06 11.59
N LEU A 223 -22.54 -13.97 12.10
CA LEU A 223 -23.09 -13.18 13.20
C LEU A 223 -24.22 -12.24 12.75
N TRP A 224 -24.05 -11.51 11.65
CA TRP A 224 -24.99 -10.47 11.22
C TRP A 224 -26.05 -10.97 10.25
N GLN A 225 -25.66 -11.80 9.27
CA GLN A 225 -26.58 -12.30 8.25
C GLN A 225 -27.24 -13.60 8.68
N ASP A 226 -26.45 -14.63 9.02
CA ASP A 226 -26.97 -15.97 9.31
C ASP A 226 -27.52 -16.05 10.75
N LYS A 227 -27.08 -15.17 11.64
CA LYS A 227 -27.46 -15.07 13.05
C LYS A 227 -27.35 -16.41 13.76
N LYS A 228 -26.28 -17.14 13.49
CA LYS A 228 -26.06 -18.49 13.95
C LYS A 228 -24.61 -18.75 14.29
N ILE A 229 -24.38 -19.35 15.46
CA ILE A 229 -23.11 -19.91 15.88
C ILE A 229 -23.27 -21.44 16.03
N GLY A 230 -22.60 -22.19 15.18
CA GLY A 230 -22.51 -23.65 15.25
C GLY A 230 -21.08 -24.12 15.51
N THR A 231 -20.85 -25.42 15.32
CA THR A 231 -19.51 -26.02 15.48
C THR A 231 -18.51 -25.43 14.51
N GLU A 232 -18.93 -25.16 13.26
CA GLU A 232 -18.08 -24.53 12.24
C GLU A 232 -17.56 -23.17 12.68
N GLN A 233 -18.42 -22.26 13.14
CA GLN A 233 -18.03 -20.92 13.58
C GLN A 233 -17.08 -20.96 14.78
N LYS A 234 -17.26 -21.90 15.69
CA LYS A 234 -16.36 -22.11 16.82
C LYS A 234 -14.96 -22.58 16.37
N THR A 235 -14.93 -23.45 15.35
CA THR A 235 -13.67 -23.88 14.72
C THR A 235 -12.97 -22.74 14.01
N LEU A 236 -13.71 -21.93 13.21
CA LEU A 236 -13.17 -20.75 12.52
C LEU A 236 -12.61 -19.71 13.50
N ALA A 237 -13.26 -19.51 14.65
CA ALA A 237 -12.78 -18.61 15.69
C ALA A 237 -11.45 -19.10 16.30
N ASP A 238 -11.29 -20.40 16.53
CA ASP A 238 -10.02 -20.98 17.01
C ASP A 238 -8.91 -20.91 15.93
N GLU A 239 -9.26 -21.14 14.67
CA GLU A 239 -8.36 -20.96 13.51
C GLU A 239 -7.87 -19.50 13.43
N LEU A 240 -8.77 -18.52 13.48
CA LEU A 240 -8.42 -17.09 13.44
C LEU A 240 -7.45 -16.69 14.56
N VAL A 241 -7.71 -17.14 15.81
CA VAL A 241 -6.80 -16.88 16.93
C VAL A 241 -5.43 -17.50 16.69
N THR A 242 -5.38 -18.68 16.07
CA THR A 242 -4.12 -19.40 15.78
C THR A 242 -3.33 -18.67 14.70
N ASP A 243 -3.97 -18.25 13.61
CA ASP A 243 -3.35 -17.55 12.49
C ASP A 243 -2.81 -16.17 12.95
N LEU A 244 -3.58 -15.44 13.75
CA LEU A 244 -3.13 -14.15 14.28
C LEU A 244 -2.03 -14.26 15.34
N LYS A 245 -1.97 -15.33 16.12
CA LYS A 245 -0.80 -15.62 16.97
C LYS A 245 0.43 -15.97 16.15
N ASP A 246 0.30 -16.56 14.97
CA ASP A 246 1.41 -16.76 14.06
C ASP A 246 1.88 -15.42 13.47
N TRP A 247 0.95 -14.59 12.99
CA TRP A 247 1.24 -13.22 12.57
C TRP A 247 1.99 -12.42 13.65
N GLN A 248 1.50 -12.40 14.89
CA GLN A 248 2.14 -11.72 16.03
C GLN A 248 3.62 -12.13 16.20
N LYS A 249 3.95 -13.41 16.04
CA LYS A 249 5.33 -13.91 16.14
C LYS A 249 6.22 -13.49 14.97
N ARG A 250 5.61 -13.23 13.80
CA ARG A 250 6.30 -12.93 12.55
C ARG A 250 6.50 -11.44 12.35
N VAL A 251 5.56 -10.59 12.78
CA VAL A 251 5.52 -9.16 12.50
C VAL A 251 6.81 -8.43 12.90
N GLY A 252 7.37 -8.73 14.06
CA GLY A 252 8.64 -8.15 14.50
C GLY A 252 9.87 -8.55 13.66
N LYS A 253 9.74 -9.56 12.78
CA LYS A 253 10.79 -10.06 11.88
C LYS A 253 10.57 -9.70 10.42
N ALA A 254 9.50 -8.96 10.11
CA ALA A 254 9.20 -8.52 8.75
C ALA A 254 10.38 -7.72 8.17
N GLU A 255 10.64 -7.88 6.88
CA GLU A 255 11.62 -7.06 6.19
C GLU A 255 11.01 -5.71 5.85
N ILE A 256 11.27 -4.72 6.69
CA ILE A 256 10.76 -3.36 6.55
C ILE A 256 11.87 -2.46 6.02
N THR A 257 11.56 -1.67 5.00
CA THR A 257 12.40 -0.62 4.44
C THR A 257 11.69 0.72 4.49
N PRO A 258 12.38 1.86 4.37
CA PRO A 258 11.70 3.16 4.26
C PRO A 258 10.74 3.25 3.09
N THR A 259 11.06 2.59 1.97
CA THR A 259 10.16 2.57 0.80
C THR A 259 8.95 1.67 1.02
N SER A 260 9.10 0.50 1.67
CA SER A 260 7.94 -0.34 2.00
C SER A 260 7.01 0.34 3.01
N MET A 261 7.55 1.09 3.99
CA MET A 261 6.72 1.93 4.87
C MET A 261 5.91 2.98 4.10
N ALA A 262 6.57 3.66 3.13
CA ALA A 262 5.90 4.71 2.35
C ALA A 262 4.85 4.13 1.38
N ASN A 263 5.15 3.01 0.73
CA ASN A 263 4.24 2.31 -0.17
C ASN A 263 3.05 1.74 0.60
N GLY A 264 3.29 1.04 1.71
CA GLY A 264 2.23 0.52 2.56
C GLY A 264 1.30 1.60 3.12
N ALA A 265 1.84 2.79 3.48
CA ALA A 265 0.98 3.92 3.83
C ALA A 265 0.06 4.36 2.68
N LYS A 266 0.52 4.24 1.44
CA LYS A 266 -0.29 4.54 0.25
C LYS A 266 -1.32 3.43 -0.01
N GLU A 267 -0.95 2.17 0.17
CA GLU A 267 -1.81 0.99 -0.02
C GLU A 267 -2.98 1.03 0.95
N LEU A 268 -2.76 1.27 2.24
CA LEU A 268 -3.83 1.47 3.23
C LEU A 268 -4.88 2.49 2.77
N LEU A 269 -4.45 3.59 2.12
CA LEU A 269 -5.38 4.60 1.60
C LEU A 269 -6.06 4.17 0.30
N ASP A 270 -5.39 3.36 -0.52
CA ASP A 270 -5.98 2.81 -1.74
C ASP A 270 -7.09 1.79 -1.42
N GLU A 271 -6.89 0.95 -0.42
CA GLU A 271 -7.94 0.04 0.06
C GLU A 271 -9.16 0.80 0.58
N VAL A 272 -8.92 1.83 1.38
CA VAL A 272 -10.02 2.69 1.82
C VAL A 272 -10.77 3.27 0.61
N ALA A 273 -10.06 3.77 -0.40
CA ALA A 273 -10.67 4.39 -1.58
C ALA A 273 -11.46 3.40 -2.45
N THR A 274 -11.03 2.15 -2.53
CA THR A 274 -11.61 1.13 -3.42
C THR A 274 -12.62 0.20 -2.74
N GLY A 275 -12.38 -0.13 -1.47
CA GLY A 275 -13.18 -1.08 -0.67
C GLY A 275 -14.02 -0.39 0.39
N LYS A 276 -13.38 0.19 1.40
CA LYS A 276 -14.05 0.64 2.64
C LYS A 276 -15.03 1.80 2.44
N VAL A 277 -14.72 2.76 1.54
CA VAL A 277 -15.66 3.85 1.19
C VAL A 277 -16.93 3.33 0.49
N THR A 278 -16.87 2.17 -0.15
CA THR A 278 -18.07 1.58 -0.78
C THR A 278 -18.97 0.88 0.24
N GLY A 279 -18.46 0.48 1.39
CA GLY A 279 -19.11 -0.36 2.40
C GLY A 279 -19.06 -1.86 2.04
N GLU A 280 -18.07 -2.26 1.25
CA GLU A 280 -17.86 -3.66 0.85
C GLU A 280 -16.91 -4.41 1.79
N GLU A 281 -16.17 -3.70 2.62
CA GLU A 281 -15.26 -4.28 3.60
C GLU A 281 -16.06 -5.04 4.66
N ASP A 282 -16.73 -4.31 5.50
CA ASP A 282 -17.57 -4.85 6.57
C ASP A 282 -19.04 -4.97 6.11
N ARG A 283 -19.23 -5.70 5.05
CA ARG A 283 -20.49 -5.83 4.30
C ARG A 283 -21.70 -6.18 5.15
N TYR A 284 -21.51 -6.91 6.23
CA TYR A 284 -22.59 -7.43 7.07
C TYR A 284 -22.74 -6.66 8.38
N SER A 285 -21.64 -6.23 8.95
CA SER A 285 -21.57 -5.50 10.22
C SER A 285 -21.73 -4.00 10.05
N HIS A 286 -21.29 -3.46 8.91
CA HIS A 286 -21.20 -2.04 8.61
C HIS A 286 -20.28 -1.28 9.60
N THR A 287 -19.17 -1.93 10.00
CA THR A 287 -18.14 -1.36 10.89
C THR A 287 -17.00 -0.67 10.13
N ASP A 288 -17.12 -0.47 8.84
CA ASP A 288 -16.14 0.08 7.90
C ASP A 288 -15.41 1.34 8.40
N LEU A 289 -16.08 2.23 9.16
CA LEU A 289 -15.42 3.44 9.69
C LEU A 289 -14.37 3.14 10.76
N SER A 290 -14.48 2.00 11.47
CA SER A 290 -13.44 1.56 12.41
C SER A 290 -12.20 1.13 11.64
N ASP A 291 -12.36 0.35 10.60
CA ASP A 291 -11.27 -0.17 9.78
C ASP A 291 -10.63 0.98 8.98
N PHE A 292 -11.45 1.84 8.39
CA PHE A 292 -10.99 3.07 7.77
C PHE A 292 -10.08 3.89 8.71
N LYS A 293 -10.49 4.07 9.97
CA LYS A 293 -9.67 4.80 10.96
C LYS A 293 -8.38 4.06 11.25
N GLY A 294 -8.39 2.74 11.33
CA GLY A 294 -7.20 1.90 11.49
C GLY A 294 -6.19 2.14 10.36
N ASN A 295 -6.64 2.07 9.11
CA ASN A 295 -5.79 2.31 7.94
C ASN A 295 -5.22 3.74 7.94
N VAL A 296 -6.02 4.76 8.24
CA VAL A 296 -5.53 6.15 8.32
C VAL A 296 -4.48 6.32 9.42
N GLU A 297 -4.67 5.72 10.60
CA GLU A 297 -3.69 5.78 11.68
C GLU A 297 -2.38 5.07 11.31
N GLY A 298 -2.44 3.91 10.67
CA GLY A 298 -1.27 3.19 10.18
C GLY A 298 -0.49 3.97 9.13
N ALA A 299 -1.19 4.53 8.14
CA ALA A 299 -0.61 5.38 7.11
C ALA A 299 0.04 6.64 7.72
N GLN A 300 -0.65 7.30 8.64
CA GLN A 300 -0.14 8.47 9.34
C GLN A 300 1.11 8.15 10.17
N LYS A 301 1.12 7.03 10.89
CA LYS A 301 2.28 6.59 11.67
C LYS A 301 3.50 6.38 10.80
N SER A 302 3.34 5.71 9.66
CA SER A 302 4.39 5.51 8.68
C SER A 302 4.96 6.83 8.18
N TYR A 303 4.08 7.75 7.77
CA TYR A 303 4.46 9.09 7.33
C TYR A 303 5.20 9.88 8.42
N GLU A 304 4.68 9.94 9.64
CA GLU A 304 5.27 10.70 10.76
C GLU A 304 6.72 10.27 11.05
N LEU A 305 7.00 8.97 10.97
CA LEU A 305 8.34 8.43 11.16
C LEU A 305 9.29 8.78 10.00
N LEU A 306 8.78 8.85 8.78
CA LEU A 306 9.55 9.21 7.57
C LEU A 306 9.66 10.72 7.36
N LYS A 307 8.76 11.51 7.95
CA LYS A 307 8.63 12.96 7.76
C LYS A 307 9.94 13.74 7.94
N PRO A 308 10.82 13.47 8.93
CA PRO A 308 12.07 14.25 9.09
C PRO A 308 12.97 14.22 7.87
N VAL A 309 12.99 13.12 7.11
CA VAL A 309 13.75 13.00 5.85
C VAL A 309 12.95 13.54 4.68
N ALA A 310 11.68 13.17 4.56
CA ALA A 310 10.79 13.68 3.53
C ALA A 310 10.73 15.22 3.51
N GLN A 311 10.62 15.86 4.69
CA GLN A 311 10.57 17.32 4.83
C GLN A 311 11.89 18.00 4.43
N GLN A 312 13.03 17.36 4.66
CA GLN A 312 14.33 17.86 4.21
C GLN A 312 14.44 17.80 2.69
N ASN A 313 13.99 16.72 2.07
CA ASN A 313 14.15 16.46 0.65
C ASN A 313 13.04 17.14 -0.19
N ASP A 314 11.82 17.22 0.36
CA ASP A 314 10.65 17.85 -0.25
C ASP A 314 9.72 18.46 0.80
N LYS A 315 10.02 19.70 1.18
CA LYS A 315 9.22 20.43 2.19
C LYS A 315 7.79 20.68 1.75
N ALA A 316 7.55 20.86 0.45
CA ALA A 316 6.21 21.13 -0.06
C ALA A 316 5.32 19.88 0.08
N LEU A 317 5.87 18.71 -0.27
CA LEU A 317 5.20 17.42 -0.07
C LEU A 317 4.86 17.18 1.40
N ALA A 318 5.81 17.37 2.32
CA ALA A 318 5.56 17.18 3.74
C ALA A 318 4.47 18.12 4.28
N THR A 319 4.45 19.39 3.83
CA THR A 319 3.40 20.34 4.22
C THR A 319 2.02 19.93 3.70
N GLU A 320 1.94 19.42 2.47
CA GLU A 320 0.68 18.95 1.90
C GLU A 320 0.19 17.69 2.61
N LEU A 321 1.07 16.74 2.92
CA LEU A 321 0.73 15.53 3.69
C LEU A 321 0.19 15.88 5.08
N ASP A 322 0.85 16.77 5.81
CA ASP A 322 0.34 17.25 7.12
C ASP A 322 -1.08 17.80 7.03
N LYS A 323 -1.33 18.62 6.02
CA LYS A 323 -2.63 19.24 5.78
C LYS A 323 -3.70 18.19 5.46
N GLN A 324 -3.39 17.23 4.58
CA GLN A 324 -4.34 16.22 4.14
C GLN A 324 -4.66 15.21 5.25
N PHE A 325 -3.66 14.75 6.02
CA PHE A 325 -3.93 13.91 7.21
C PHE A 325 -4.81 14.63 8.24
N SER A 326 -4.53 15.90 8.52
CA SER A 326 -5.36 16.70 9.44
C SER A 326 -6.80 16.85 8.92
N ALA A 327 -6.98 17.11 7.63
CA ALA A 327 -8.31 17.26 7.03
C ALA A 327 -9.10 15.95 7.09
N LEU A 328 -8.49 14.82 6.73
CA LEU A 328 -9.14 13.51 6.76
C LEU A 328 -9.50 13.07 8.18
N ASN A 329 -8.62 13.26 9.15
CA ASN A 329 -8.93 12.96 10.56
C ASN A 329 -10.08 13.82 11.07
N THR A 330 -10.09 15.14 10.78
CA THR A 330 -11.19 16.04 11.13
C THR A 330 -12.52 15.61 10.50
N LEU A 331 -12.47 15.10 9.27
CA LEU A 331 -13.65 14.57 8.59
C LEU A 331 -14.16 13.29 9.27
N LEU A 332 -13.29 12.35 9.59
CA LEU A 332 -13.64 11.10 10.28
C LEU A 332 -14.23 11.36 11.67
N ASP A 333 -13.73 12.37 12.38
CA ASP A 333 -14.24 12.72 13.72
C ASP A 333 -15.71 13.17 13.69
N LYS A 334 -16.25 13.64 12.56
CA LYS A 334 -17.69 13.95 12.42
C LYS A 334 -18.59 12.71 12.55
N TYR A 335 -18.04 11.52 12.36
CA TYR A 335 -18.74 10.24 12.43
C TYR A 335 -18.54 9.53 13.77
N ARG A 336 -17.85 10.17 14.73
CA ARG A 336 -17.77 9.66 16.11
C ARG A 336 -19.10 9.78 16.80
N THR A 337 -19.40 8.81 17.67
CA THR A 337 -20.62 8.79 18.47
C THR A 337 -20.36 8.21 19.86
N ASP A 338 -21.06 8.73 20.87
CA ASP A 338 -21.11 8.19 22.22
C ASP A 338 -22.33 7.29 22.46
N ASP A 339 -23.13 7.03 21.41
CA ASP A 339 -24.32 6.18 21.51
C ASP A 339 -23.89 4.75 21.95
N PRO A 340 -24.42 4.23 23.08
CA PRO A 340 -24.10 2.88 23.51
C PRO A 340 -24.47 1.79 22.50
N GLN A 341 -25.44 2.05 21.61
CA GLN A 341 -25.82 1.11 20.55
C GLN A 341 -24.76 1.01 19.45
N GLU A 342 -23.95 2.06 19.26
CA GLU A 342 -22.87 2.11 18.29
C GLU A 342 -21.51 1.73 18.93
N LYS A 343 -21.50 1.25 20.16
CA LYS A 343 -20.25 0.89 20.86
C LYS A 343 -19.49 -0.23 20.16
N ALA A 344 -20.22 -1.15 19.53
CA ALA A 344 -19.66 -2.22 18.68
C ALA A 344 -18.91 -1.70 17.43
N GLN A 345 -19.16 -0.46 17.03
CA GLN A 345 -18.51 0.22 15.91
C GLN A 345 -17.23 0.94 16.30
N ASN A 346 -16.63 0.57 17.42
CA ASN A 346 -15.41 1.21 17.93
C ASN A 346 -15.55 2.74 18.12
N GLY A 347 -16.76 3.20 18.50
CA GLY A 347 -17.11 4.60 18.71
C GLY A 347 -17.43 5.40 17.44
N PHE A 348 -17.76 4.71 16.36
CA PHE A 348 -18.29 5.32 15.14
C PHE A 348 -19.76 4.98 14.91
N VAL A 349 -20.43 5.79 14.11
CA VAL A 349 -21.76 5.44 13.59
C VAL A 349 -21.66 4.26 12.63
N SER A 350 -22.71 3.45 12.54
CA SER A 350 -22.76 2.37 11.53
C SER A 350 -22.71 2.95 10.11
N TYR A 351 -21.95 2.31 9.21
CA TYR A 351 -21.67 2.83 7.87
C TYR A 351 -22.93 2.92 6.98
N ASP A 352 -23.95 2.16 7.24
CA ASP A 352 -25.25 2.27 6.57
C ASP A 352 -25.97 3.61 6.84
N LYS A 353 -25.58 4.33 7.91
CA LYS A 353 -26.07 5.68 8.22
C LYS A 353 -25.30 6.78 7.44
N VAL A 354 -24.17 6.46 6.81
CA VAL A 354 -23.39 7.40 6.02
C VAL A 354 -24.01 7.57 4.65
N THR A 355 -24.48 8.78 4.34
CA THR A 355 -25.16 9.08 3.08
C THR A 355 -24.23 9.02 1.87
N LYS A 356 -24.79 8.95 0.66
CA LYS A 356 -23.98 8.96 -0.58
C LYS A 356 -23.08 10.20 -0.70
N ASP A 357 -23.58 11.37 -0.32
CA ASP A 357 -22.80 12.62 -0.39
C ASP A 357 -21.66 12.59 0.62
N GLN A 358 -21.90 12.06 1.82
CA GLN A 358 -20.88 11.87 2.84
C GLN A 358 -19.83 10.83 2.43
N ARG A 359 -20.23 9.71 1.82
CA ARG A 359 -19.29 8.72 1.24
C ARG A 359 -18.43 9.35 0.15
N LYS A 360 -19.03 10.21 -0.68
CA LYS A 360 -18.28 10.97 -1.67
C LYS A 360 -17.28 11.93 -1.02
N GLU A 361 -17.66 12.66 0.04
CA GLU A 361 -16.77 13.55 0.79
C GLU A 361 -15.58 12.76 1.37
N LEU A 362 -15.83 11.58 1.95
CA LEU A 362 -14.80 10.66 2.44
C LEU A 362 -13.88 10.20 1.31
N SER A 363 -14.43 9.75 0.18
CA SER A 363 -13.66 9.32 -0.99
C SER A 363 -12.78 10.44 -1.54
N ASP A 364 -13.32 11.65 -1.68
CA ASP A 364 -12.57 12.81 -2.16
C ASP A 364 -11.40 13.15 -1.23
N ALA A 365 -11.61 13.08 0.09
CA ALA A 365 -10.58 13.35 1.10
C ALA A 365 -9.48 12.27 1.12
N VAL A 366 -9.85 10.99 0.97
CA VAL A 366 -8.88 9.89 0.84
C VAL A 366 -8.03 10.06 -0.40
N ASN A 367 -8.64 10.33 -1.56
CA ASN A 367 -7.91 10.54 -2.81
C ASN A 367 -6.98 11.77 -2.74
N ALA A 368 -7.41 12.85 -2.07
CA ALA A 368 -6.59 14.04 -1.87
C ALA A 368 -5.34 13.76 -1.00
N LEU A 369 -5.40 12.80 -0.09
CA LEU A 369 -4.25 12.34 0.70
C LEU A 369 -3.41 11.29 -0.06
N ALA A 370 -4.05 10.35 -0.73
CA ALA A 370 -3.38 9.27 -1.46
C ALA A 370 -2.47 9.78 -2.59
N GLU A 371 -2.86 10.86 -3.28
CA GLU A 371 -2.07 11.48 -4.34
C GLU A 371 -0.68 11.97 -3.85
N PRO A 372 -0.54 12.81 -2.81
CA PRO A 372 0.77 13.17 -2.29
C PRO A 372 1.50 11.99 -1.64
N LEU A 373 0.81 11.02 -1.01
CA LEU A 373 1.46 9.83 -0.44
C LEU A 373 2.20 9.01 -1.49
N SER A 374 1.70 8.93 -2.72
CA SER A 374 2.36 8.23 -3.83
C SER A 374 3.80 8.72 -4.11
N LYS A 375 4.14 9.93 -3.65
CA LYS A 375 5.45 10.57 -3.85
C LYS A 375 6.39 10.35 -2.66
N LEU A 376 5.89 9.80 -1.55
CA LEU A 376 6.64 9.69 -0.30
C LEU A 376 7.84 8.75 -0.44
N ALA A 377 7.68 7.59 -1.07
CA ALA A 377 8.77 6.62 -1.28
C ALA A 377 9.96 7.26 -2.03
N ALA A 378 9.69 7.98 -3.12
CA ALA A 378 10.73 8.69 -3.86
C ALA A 378 11.34 9.85 -3.07
N ALA A 379 10.55 10.52 -2.22
CA ALA A 379 11.04 11.64 -1.41
C ALA A 379 12.02 11.20 -0.29
N VAL A 380 11.85 10.01 0.28
CA VAL A 380 12.72 9.53 1.37
C VAL A 380 14.04 8.92 0.90
N VAL A 381 14.18 8.57 -0.38
CA VAL A 381 15.40 7.94 -0.93
C VAL A 381 16.24 8.87 -1.82
N LYS A 382 15.89 10.17 -1.86
CA LYS A 382 16.66 11.21 -2.61
C LYS A 382 18.02 11.49 -2.01
#